data_a57e7d1bc962f366b97812ed4cf840a6
#
_entry.id   a57e7d1bc962f366b97812ed4cf840a6
#
_cell.length_a   1.000
_cell.length_b   1.000
_cell.length_c   1.000
_cell.angle_alpha   90.00
_cell.angle_beta   90.00
_cell.angle_gamma   90.00
#
_symmetry.space_group_name_H-M   'P 1'
#
loop_
_entity.id
_entity.type
_entity.pdbx_description
1 polymer ?
#
loop_
_entity_poly.entity_id
_entity_poly.type
_entity_poly.pdbx_seq_one_letter_code
_entity_poly.pdbx_strand_id
1 'polypeptide(L)'
;MSPRAKHFTNDHGNVRRAAVAFVAVLVAAGSLVASAALPAGASVTHKPTIATVPFATPSGVTLAQTPPPWALPADAKPYIAAAGLSVLSQEQLQVHYHAHVDVIVNGNAVTVPAGIGFVIENGRATGITVLHTHDPSGIVHIESASNDAFNLGQVFTELGVALNASQLGGLEVDNAHELRGYVNGRRFKGDPATIRLKPHLEIALWYGPSGTSPRVPKSYAFPEGL
;
A
#
# COMPACT_ATOMS: atom_id res chain seq x y z
N MET A 1 49.50 34.88 9.40
CA MET A 1 48.70 35.90 10.14
C MET A 1 47.34 35.26 10.48
N SER A 2 47.18 34.94 11.75
CA SER A 2 45.97 34.33 12.32
C SER A 2 45.25 35.37 13.18
N PRO A 3 43.95 35.45 13.20
CA PRO A 3 43.25 36.13 14.31
C PRO A 3 42.49 35.18 15.21
N ARG A 4 42.93 35.17 16.42
CA ARG A 4 42.34 35.00 17.76
C ARG A 4 40.84 34.74 17.90
N ALA A 5 40.57 33.66 18.65
CA ALA A 5 39.33 33.38 19.33
C ALA A 5 39.04 34.38 20.46
N LYS A 6 37.78 34.77 20.61
CA LYS A 6 37.26 35.51 21.78
C LYS A 6 36.43 34.53 22.65
N HIS A 7 36.88 34.37 23.89
CA HIS A 7 36.15 33.78 25.00
C HIS A 7 34.99 34.69 25.40
N PHE A 8 33.80 34.11 25.60
CA PHE A 8 32.71 34.72 26.37
C PHE A 8 32.52 33.91 27.65
N THR A 9 32.65 34.60 28.77
CA THR A 9 32.47 34.11 30.13
C THR A 9 31.01 34.02 30.51
N ASN A 10 30.62 32.90 31.15
CA ASN A 10 29.31 32.72 31.77
C ASN A 10 29.20 33.56 33.06
N ASP A 11 28.11 34.31 33.17
CA ASP A 11 27.69 34.95 34.41
C ASP A 11 26.51 34.17 35.02
N HIS A 12 26.74 33.69 36.24
CA HIS A 12 25.75 32.90 37.01
C HIS A 12 24.91 33.84 37.86
N GLY A 13 23.70 34.17 37.41
CA GLY A 13 22.67 34.84 38.21
C GLY A 13 21.99 33.92 39.21
N ASN A 14 22.27 34.15 40.46
CA ASN A 14 21.76 33.45 41.64
C ASN A 14 20.34 33.96 41.97
N VAL A 15 19.29 33.16 41.79
CA VAL A 15 17.91 33.49 42.15
C VAL A 15 17.50 32.75 43.43
N ARG A 16 17.31 33.49 44.49
CA ARG A 16 16.89 33.01 45.82
C ARG A 16 15.45 32.49 45.79
N ARG A 17 15.27 31.26 46.32
CA ARG A 17 13.96 30.66 46.55
C ARG A 17 13.32 31.24 47.77
N ALA A 18 12.14 31.84 47.64
CA ALA A 18 11.24 32.18 48.75
C ALA A 18 10.33 30.98 49.04
N ALA A 19 10.40 30.45 50.25
CA ALA A 19 9.51 29.41 50.73
C ALA A 19 8.23 30.06 51.28
N VAL A 20 7.08 29.72 50.72
CA VAL A 20 5.77 30.06 51.29
C VAL A 20 5.20 28.82 51.94
N ALA A 21 5.06 28.88 53.26
CA ALA A 21 4.44 27.80 54.08
C ALA A 21 2.91 27.94 53.96
N PHE A 22 2.24 26.89 53.44
CA PHE A 22 0.78 26.76 53.55
C PHE A 22 0.43 25.82 54.69
N VAL A 23 -0.36 26.32 55.63
CA VAL A 23 -0.96 25.54 56.73
C VAL A 23 -2.13 24.76 56.13
N ALA A 24 -2.05 23.43 56.19
CA ALA A 24 -3.13 22.53 55.82
C ALA A 24 -4.07 22.30 57.02
N VAL A 25 -5.32 22.71 56.91
CA VAL A 25 -6.39 22.34 57.82
C VAL A 25 -6.97 20.99 57.32
N LEU A 26 -6.80 19.93 58.13
CA LEU A 26 -7.44 18.62 57.88
C LEU A 26 -8.90 18.67 58.37
N VAL A 27 -9.83 18.58 57.40
CA VAL A 27 -11.22 18.23 57.71
C VAL A 27 -11.41 16.78 57.24
N ALA A 28 -11.50 15.84 58.19
CA ALA A 28 -11.83 14.47 57.92
C ALA A 28 -13.35 14.32 57.76
N ALA A 29 -13.82 14.20 56.54
CA ALA A 29 -15.16 13.72 56.22
C ALA A 29 -15.04 12.31 55.62
N GLY A 30 -15.39 11.32 56.41
CA GLY A 30 -15.43 9.92 55.97
C GLY A 30 -16.59 9.68 55.02
N SER A 31 -16.27 9.48 53.74
CA SER A 31 -17.21 8.97 52.72
C SER A 31 -16.80 7.54 52.38
N LEU A 32 -17.61 6.56 52.79
CA LEU A 32 -17.52 5.20 52.28
C LEU A 32 -17.84 5.24 50.77
N VAL A 33 -16.84 5.15 49.93
CA VAL A 33 -17.04 4.90 48.49
C VAL A 33 -17.03 3.39 48.29
N ALA A 34 -18.20 2.84 48.05
CA ALA A 34 -18.32 1.46 47.58
C ALA A 34 -17.68 1.35 46.22
N SER A 35 -16.51 0.75 46.11
CA SER A 35 -15.88 0.41 44.83
C SER A 35 -16.69 -0.69 44.16
N ALA A 36 -17.57 -0.30 43.25
CA ALA A 36 -18.14 -1.25 42.27
C ALA A 36 -17.02 -1.66 41.31
N ALA A 37 -16.57 -2.90 41.41
CA ALA A 37 -15.66 -3.48 40.44
C ALA A 37 -16.39 -3.54 39.06
N LEU A 38 -15.91 -2.73 38.11
CA LEU A 38 -16.35 -2.84 36.72
C LEU A 38 -15.91 -4.22 36.20
N PRO A 39 -16.81 -4.95 35.50
CA PRO A 39 -16.41 -6.21 34.86
C PRO A 39 -15.26 -5.92 33.90
N ALA A 40 -14.19 -6.73 33.98
CA ALA A 40 -13.07 -6.69 33.06
C ALA A 40 -13.64 -6.83 31.65
N GLY A 41 -13.61 -5.73 30.89
CA GLY A 41 -14.09 -5.71 29.52
C GLY A 41 -13.31 -6.75 28.71
N ALA A 42 -14.02 -7.72 28.12
CA ALA A 42 -13.43 -8.66 27.19
C ALA A 42 -12.74 -7.85 26.09
N SER A 43 -11.41 -7.94 26.02
CA SER A 43 -10.63 -7.38 24.92
C SER A 43 -11.07 -8.07 23.63
N VAL A 44 -11.92 -7.43 22.88
CA VAL A 44 -12.26 -7.86 21.51
C VAL A 44 -11.01 -7.64 20.67
N THR A 45 -10.22 -8.69 20.50
CA THR A 45 -9.09 -8.68 19.58
C THR A 45 -9.65 -8.55 18.16
N HIS A 46 -9.79 -7.32 17.68
CA HIS A 46 -10.13 -7.06 16.28
C HIS A 46 -8.96 -7.57 15.42
N LYS A 47 -9.17 -8.72 14.77
CA LYS A 47 -8.23 -9.18 13.73
C LYS A 47 -8.24 -8.13 12.63
N PRO A 48 -7.10 -7.48 12.33
CA PRO A 48 -7.09 -6.42 11.32
C PRO A 48 -7.59 -6.97 9.99
N THR A 49 -8.64 -6.35 9.46
CA THR A 49 -9.19 -6.67 8.13
C THR A 49 -8.34 -5.98 7.07
N ILE A 50 -8.01 -6.71 6.01
CA ILE A 50 -7.34 -6.14 4.84
C ILE A 50 -8.34 -5.18 4.15
N ALA A 51 -7.90 -3.94 3.92
CA ALA A 51 -8.77 -2.94 3.32
C ALA A 51 -9.02 -3.24 1.85
N THR A 52 -10.25 -2.98 1.40
CA THR A 52 -10.69 -3.16 0.01
C THR A 52 -11.24 -1.85 -0.56
N VAL A 53 -11.18 -1.75 -1.88
CA VAL A 53 -11.86 -0.73 -2.68
C VAL A 53 -12.68 -1.48 -3.73
N PRO A 54 -13.96 -1.16 -3.92
CA PRO A 54 -14.75 -1.78 -4.98
C PRO A 54 -14.04 -1.66 -6.33
N PHE A 55 -14.06 -2.74 -7.10
CA PHE A 55 -13.50 -2.79 -8.45
C PHE A 55 -14.58 -3.28 -9.41
N ALA A 56 -14.90 -2.44 -10.39
CA ALA A 56 -15.81 -2.81 -11.46
C ALA A 56 -15.03 -3.54 -12.57
N THR A 57 -15.62 -4.57 -13.16
CA THR A 57 -15.02 -5.24 -14.32
C THR A 57 -14.77 -4.20 -15.43
N PRO A 58 -13.53 -4.08 -15.93
CA PRO A 58 -13.21 -3.15 -17.01
C PRO A 58 -14.07 -3.42 -18.26
N SER A 59 -14.48 -2.34 -18.92
CA SER A 59 -15.24 -2.39 -20.17
C SER A 59 -14.55 -1.60 -21.27
N GLY A 60 -14.86 -1.93 -22.52
CA GLY A 60 -14.29 -1.23 -23.68
C GLY A 60 -12.87 -1.63 -24.07
N VAL A 61 -12.28 -2.60 -23.39
CA VAL A 61 -10.95 -3.17 -23.69
C VAL A 61 -10.98 -4.69 -23.65
N THR A 62 -10.06 -5.31 -24.37
CA THR A 62 -9.82 -6.75 -24.28
C THR A 62 -8.62 -6.99 -23.39
N LEU A 63 -8.85 -7.49 -22.20
CA LEU A 63 -7.77 -7.89 -21.28
C LEU A 63 -7.15 -9.20 -21.75
N ALA A 64 -5.81 -9.30 -21.60
CA ALA A 64 -5.07 -10.51 -21.93
C ALA A 64 -5.58 -11.70 -21.13
N GLN A 65 -5.87 -12.79 -21.85
CA GLN A 65 -6.28 -14.08 -21.31
C GLN A 65 -5.22 -15.14 -21.64
N THR A 66 -3.96 -14.74 -21.71
CA THR A 66 -2.81 -15.63 -21.88
C THR A 66 -2.08 -15.80 -20.55
N PRO A 67 -1.40 -16.95 -20.34
CA PRO A 67 -0.46 -17.07 -19.23
C PRO A 67 0.67 -16.03 -19.32
N PRO A 68 1.35 -15.72 -18.19
CA PRO A 68 2.52 -14.84 -18.21
C PRO A 68 3.68 -15.44 -19.04
N PRO A 69 4.65 -14.64 -19.52
CA PRO A 69 4.82 -13.23 -19.22
C PRO A 69 3.86 -12.33 -20.00
N TRP A 70 3.45 -11.21 -19.39
CA TRP A 70 2.58 -10.24 -20.05
C TRP A 70 3.38 -9.04 -20.55
N ALA A 71 3.05 -8.58 -21.77
CA ALA A 71 3.54 -7.34 -22.32
C ALA A 71 2.55 -6.21 -22.03
N LEU A 72 3.06 -4.97 -22.00
CA LEU A 72 2.22 -3.78 -21.95
C LEU A 72 1.34 -3.68 -23.20
N PRO A 73 0.13 -3.09 -23.11
CA PRO A 73 -0.66 -2.73 -24.28
C PRO A 73 0.12 -1.79 -25.21
N ALA A 74 -0.01 -1.99 -26.52
CA ALA A 74 0.62 -1.12 -27.51
C ALA A 74 0.10 0.33 -27.44
N ASP A 75 -1.18 0.50 -27.09
CA ASP A 75 -1.79 1.77 -26.72
C ASP A 75 -2.36 1.64 -25.31
N ALA A 76 -1.78 2.39 -24.35
CA ALA A 76 -2.20 2.36 -22.95
C ALA A 76 -3.50 3.12 -22.69
N LYS A 77 -3.85 4.12 -23.53
CA LYS A 77 -4.96 5.05 -23.25
C LYS A 77 -6.32 4.37 -23.04
N PRO A 78 -6.74 3.39 -23.86
CA PRO A 78 -8.01 2.68 -23.62
C PRO A 78 -8.02 1.93 -22.29
N TYR A 79 -6.90 1.34 -21.87
CA TYR A 79 -6.77 0.58 -20.64
C TYR A 79 -6.75 1.49 -19.40
N ILE A 80 -6.10 2.65 -19.49
CA ILE A 80 -6.16 3.71 -18.48
C ILE A 80 -7.61 4.16 -18.26
N ALA A 81 -8.33 4.44 -19.35
CA ALA A 81 -9.74 4.83 -19.27
C ALA A 81 -10.60 3.71 -18.68
N ALA A 82 -10.37 2.44 -19.06
CA ALA A 82 -11.07 1.27 -18.53
C ALA A 82 -10.77 1.03 -17.04
N ALA A 83 -9.58 1.43 -16.55
CA ALA A 83 -9.23 1.45 -15.13
C ALA A 83 -9.92 2.58 -14.35
N GLY A 84 -10.67 3.46 -15.04
CA GLY A 84 -11.30 4.64 -14.44
C GLY A 84 -10.29 5.72 -14.06
N LEU A 85 -9.13 5.76 -14.74
CA LEU A 85 -8.05 6.69 -14.49
C LEU A 85 -7.93 7.71 -15.65
N SER A 86 -7.19 8.77 -15.39
CA SER A 86 -6.92 9.83 -16.37
C SER A 86 -5.44 9.89 -16.71
N VAL A 87 -5.14 10.19 -17.97
CA VAL A 87 -3.79 10.51 -18.39
C VAL A 87 -3.44 11.92 -17.92
N LEU A 88 -2.34 12.05 -17.20
CA LEU A 88 -1.76 13.29 -16.70
C LEU A 88 -0.54 13.66 -17.53
N SER A 89 -0.21 14.95 -17.60
CA SER A 89 1.00 15.43 -18.27
C SER A 89 2.26 15.28 -17.42
N GLN A 90 2.10 15.08 -16.11
CA GLN A 90 3.18 14.91 -15.12
C GLN A 90 2.66 14.25 -13.85
N GLU A 91 3.54 13.75 -13.02
CA GLU A 91 3.27 13.21 -11.69
C GLU A 91 2.63 14.24 -10.76
N GLN A 92 1.78 13.75 -9.83
CA GLN A 92 1.05 14.56 -8.86
C GLN A 92 1.49 14.13 -7.46
N LEU A 93 2.35 14.90 -6.82
CA LEU A 93 3.05 14.50 -5.60
C LEU A 93 2.39 14.98 -4.30
N GLN A 94 1.14 15.39 -4.28
CA GLN A 94 0.42 15.76 -3.05
C GLN A 94 0.16 14.53 -2.17
N VAL A 95 -0.14 13.41 -2.79
CA VAL A 95 -0.16 12.08 -2.19
C VAL A 95 0.84 11.24 -2.94
N HIS A 96 1.88 10.76 -2.25
CA HIS A 96 2.95 9.98 -2.83
C HIS A 96 3.30 8.83 -1.88
N TYR A 97 3.08 7.61 -2.33
CA TYR A 97 3.46 6.40 -1.63
C TYR A 97 3.60 5.22 -2.59
N HIS A 98 4.16 4.12 -2.09
CA HIS A 98 4.48 2.95 -2.88
C HIS A 98 3.86 1.70 -2.27
N ALA A 99 3.48 0.76 -3.13
CA ALA A 99 3.16 -0.61 -2.77
C ALA A 99 4.00 -1.55 -3.64
N HIS A 100 4.20 -2.78 -3.21
CA HIS A 100 4.92 -3.78 -3.99
C HIS A 100 4.00 -4.93 -4.37
N VAL A 101 4.18 -5.48 -5.58
CA VAL A 101 3.38 -6.57 -6.12
C VAL A 101 4.29 -7.69 -6.60
N ASP A 102 4.21 -8.83 -5.95
CA ASP A 102 4.75 -10.10 -6.44
C ASP A 102 3.67 -10.91 -7.15
N VAL A 103 4.01 -11.51 -8.27
CA VAL A 103 3.20 -12.54 -8.94
C VAL A 103 3.96 -13.85 -8.95
N ILE A 104 3.35 -14.90 -8.43
CA ILE A 104 3.95 -16.21 -8.29
C ILE A 104 3.05 -17.26 -8.96
N VAL A 105 3.54 -17.90 -10.00
CA VAL A 105 2.80 -18.93 -10.76
C VAL A 105 3.53 -20.25 -10.66
N ASN A 106 2.86 -21.27 -10.10
CA ASN A 106 3.42 -22.61 -9.89
C ASN A 106 4.79 -22.58 -9.17
N GLY A 107 4.95 -21.66 -8.21
CA GLY A 107 6.17 -21.49 -7.43
C GLY A 107 7.26 -20.64 -8.08
N ASN A 108 7.05 -20.15 -9.31
CA ASN A 108 7.99 -19.29 -10.02
C ASN A 108 7.53 -17.83 -9.99
N ALA A 109 8.45 -16.91 -9.77
CA ALA A 109 8.18 -15.49 -9.85
C ALA A 109 7.90 -15.08 -11.31
N VAL A 110 6.91 -14.21 -11.48
CA VAL A 110 6.57 -13.56 -12.75
C VAL A 110 6.87 -12.08 -12.63
N THR A 111 7.64 -11.55 -13.56
CA THR A 111 8.01 -10.14 -13.58
C THR A 111 6.78 -9.26 -13.85
N VAL A 112 6.57 -8.26 -13.00
CA VAL A 112 5.67 -7.14 -13.24
C VAL A 112 6.43 -6.15 -14.13
N PRO A 113 5.95 -5.81 -15.33
CA PRO A 113 6.74 -4.98 -16.25
C PRO A 113 6.86 -3.54 -15.78
N ALA A 114 7.95 -2.89 -16.16
CA ALA A 114 8.09 -1.43 -16.13
C ALA A 114 7.12 -0.77 -17.12
N GLY A 115 6.71 0.47 -16.83
CA GLY A 115 5.95 1.30 -17.78
C GLY A 115 4.43 1.11 -17.72
N ILE A 116 3.90 0.36 -16.74
CA ILE A 116 2.46 0.39 -16.45
C ILE A 116 2.08 1.84 -16.16
N GLY A 117 0.93 2.31 -16.68
CA GLY A 117 0.43 3.66 -16.46
C GLY A 117 1.11 4.76 -17.29
N PHE A 118 2.12 4.43 -18.12
CA PHE A 118 2.72 5.38 -19.05
C PHE A 118 2.04 5.35 -20.40
N VAL A 119 1.85 6.54 -20.99
CA VAL A 119 1.50 6.68 -22.40
C VAL A 119 2.78 6.95 -23.18
N ILE A 120 3.10 6.05 -24.09
CA ILE A 120 4.31 6.15 -24.94
C ILE A 120 3.90 6.45 -26.39
N GLU A 121 4.37 7.57 -26.93
CA GLU A 121 4.18 7.96 -28.33
C GLU A 121 5.53 8.26 -28.96
N ASN A 122 5.78 7.67 -30.12
CA ASN A 122 7.06 7.82 -30.84
C ASN A 122 8.30 7.53 -29.95
N GLY A 123 8.19 6.53 -29.07
CA GLY A 123 9.25 6.11 -28.14
C GLY A 123 9.52 7.07 -26.99
N ARG A 124 8.62 8.00 -26.70
CA ARG A 124 8.72 8.96 -25.60
C ARG A 124 7.47 8.88 -24.72
N ALA A 125 7.66 9.05 -23.42
CA ALA A 125 6.55 9.22 -22.50
C ALA A 125 5.89 10.58 -22.76
N THR A 126 4.59 10.56 -23.06
CA THR A 126 3.76 11.75 -23.33
C THR A 126 2.68 11.92 -22.27
N GLY A 127 2.52 10.96 -21.39
CA GLY A 127 1.58 10.99 -20.27
C GLY A 127 1.86 9.89 -19.26
N ILE A 128 1.30 10.06 -18.09
CA ILE A 128 1.42 9.15 -16.94
C ILE A 128 0.09 9.09 -16.19
N THR A 129 -0.13 8.06 -15.41
CA THR A 129 -1.29 7.99 -14.51
C THR A 129 -0.87 8.05 -13.06
N VAL A 130 -1.86 8.16 -12.17
CA VAL A 130 -1.65 8.13 -10.71
C VAL A 130 -1.12 6.78 -10.22
N LEU A 131 -1.24 5.71 -11.02
CA LEU A 131 -0.73 4.36 -10.72
C LEU A 131 0.25 3.97 -11.82
N HIS A 132 1.53 3.78 -11.49
CA HIS A 132 2.51 3.44 -12.50
C HIS A 132 3.70 2.66 -11.95
N THR A 133 4.51 2.10 -12.86
CA THR A 133 5.75 1.39 -12.53
C THR A 133 6.92 1.95 -13.34
N HIS A 134 8.05 2.27 -12.70
CA HIS A 134 9.24 2.78 -13.40
C HIS A 134 10.17 1.66 -13.86
N ASP A 135 10.22 0.56 -13.13
CA ASP A 135 11.11 -0.56 -13.37
C ASP A 135 10.39 -1.92 -13.15
N PRO A 136 11.03 -3.05 -13.45
CA PRO A 136 10.41 -4.36 -13.29
C PRO A 136 10.52 -4.94 -11.87
N SER A 137 10.73 -4.11 -10.85
CA SER A 137 10.83 -4.54 -9.45
C SER A 137 9.49 -4.99 -8.86
N GLY A 138 8.37 -4.57 -9.45
CA GLY A 138 7.04 -4.75 -8.87
C GLY A 138 6.59 -3.59 -7.98
N ILE A 139 7.41 -2.55 -7.82
CA ILE A 139 7.02 -1.33 -7.11
C ILE A 139 5.98 -0.58 -7.94
N VAL A 140 4.81 -0.37 -7.35
CA VAL A 140 3.74 0.46 -7.89
C VAL A 140 3.80 1.81 -7.17
N HIS A 141 3.98 2.87 -7.93
CA HIS A 141 3.88 4.25 -7.47
C HIS A 141 2.42 4.68 -7.44
N ILE A 142 2.02 5.33 -6.36
CA ILE A 142 0.71 5.95 -6.20
C ILE A 142 0.96 7.45 -5.97
N GLU A 143 0.74 8.23 -7.03
CA GLU A 143 1.06 9.65 -7.09
C GLU A 143 -0.17 10.45 -7.53
N SER A 144 -0.85 11.08 -6.58
CA SER A 144 -2.15 11.70 -6.80
C SER A 144 -2.25 13.11 -6.23
N ALA A 145 -3.06 13.95 -6.87
CA ALA A 145 -3.44 15.27 -6.34
C ALA A 145 -4.42 15.18 -5.15
N SER A 146 -5.03 14.03 -4.91
CA SER A 146 -6.04 13.81 -3.87
C SER A 146 -5.83 12.46 -3.18
N ASN A 147 -6.34 12.33 -1.94
CA ASN A 147 -6.25 11.09 -1.17
C ASN A 147 -7.32 10.07 -1.59
N ASP A 148 -7.39 9.78 -2.88
CA ASP A 148 -8.29 8.78 -3.41
C ASP A 148 -7.85 7.36 -3.04
N ALA A 149 -8.79 6.45 -3.10
CA ALA A 149 -8.53 5.05 -2.80
C ALA A 149 -8.41 4.25 -4.09
N PHE A 150 -7.23 3.71 -4.33
CA PHE A 150 -6.92 2.87 -5.49
C PHE A 150 -6.85 1.39 -5.11
N ASN A 151 -7.04 0.51 -6.10
CA ASN A 151 -7.00 -0.93 -5.92
C ASN A 151 -6.07 -1.64 -6.93
N LEU A 152 -5.73 -2.88 -6.62
CA LEU A 152 -4.85 -3.68 -7.45
C LEU A 152 -5.44 -3.96 -8.85
N GLY A 153 -6.77 -4.07 -8.95
CA GLY A 153 -7.45 -4.30 -10.23
C GLY A 153 -7.22 -3.19 -11.24
N GLN A 154 -7.08 -1.93 -10.79
CA GLN A 154 -6.77 -0.80 -11.67
C GLN A 154 -5.36 -0.97 -12.29
N VAL A 155 -4.37 -1.37 -11.50
CA VAL A 155 -3.00 -1.63 -11.99
C VAL A 155 -3.00 -2.74 -13.04
N PHE A 156 -3.71 -3.84 -12.79
CA PHE A 156 -3.81 -4.95 -13.74
C PHE A 156 -4.61 -4.58 -15.00
N THR A 157 -5.59 -3.69 -14.87
CA THR A 157 -6.30 -3.15 -16.03
C THR A 157 -5.39 -2.32 -16.92
N GLU A 158 -4.56 -1.44 -16.34
CA GLU A 158 -3.55 -0.68 -17.09
C GLU A 158 -2.49 -1.57 -17.73
N LEU A 159 -2.10 -2.66 -17.05
CA LEU A 159 -1.25 -3.70 -17.63
C LEU A 159 -1.95 -4.45 -18.78
N GLY A 160 -3.27 -4.31 -18.90
CA GLY A 160 -4.04 -5.04 -19.90
C GLY A 160 -4.28 -6.51 -19.55
N VAL A 161 -4.22 -6.90 -18.27
CA VAL A 161 -4.32 -8.29 -17.80
C VAL A 161 -5.57 -8.45 -16.94
N ALA A 162 -6.35 -9.50 -17.20
CA ALA A 162 -7.50 -9.83 -16.39
C ALA A 162 -7.09 -10.22 -14.95
N LEU A 163 -7.71 -9.61 -13.95
CA LEU A 163 -7.57 -9.97 -12.55
C LEU A 163 -8.93 -9.94 -11.87
N ASN A 164 -9.33 -11.07 -11.29
CA ASN A 164 -10.53 -11.19 -10.46
C ASN A 164 -10.40 -12.40 -9.50
N ALA A 165 -11.47 -12.75 -8.81
CA ALA A 165 -11.44 -13.85 -7.83
C ALA A 165 -11.11 -15.23 -8.44
N SER A 166 -11.30 -15.41 -9.74
CA SER A 166 -11.17 -16.70 -10.43
C SER A 166 -10.18 -16.66 -11.59
N GLN A 167 -9.52 -15.54 -11.86
CA GLN A 167 -8.69 -15.39 -13.05
C GLN A 167 -7.51 -14.44 -12.82
N LEU A 168 -6.35 -14.80 -13.39
CA LEU A 168 -5.16 -13.96 -13.50
C LEU A 168 -4.58 -14.14 -14.92
N GLY A 169 -4.86 -13.20 -15.82
CA GLY A 169 -4.58 -13.37 -17.25
C GLY A 169 -5.29 -14.61 -17.81
N GLY A 170 -4.53 -15.51 -18.45
CA GLY A 170 -5.04 -16.81 -18.92
C GLY A 170 -5.02 -17.92 -17.88
N LEU A 171 -4.73 -17.62 -16.63
CA LEU A 171 -4.71 -18.58 -15.54
C LEU A 171 -6.06 -18.58 -14.83
N GLU A 172 -6.87 -19.59 -15.05
CA GLU A 172 -8.21 -19.72 -14.46
C GLU A 172 -8.19 -20.64 -13.25
N VAL A 173 -9.02 -20.33 -12.26
CA VAL A 173 -9.27 -21.21 -11.12
C VAL A 173 -10.14 -22.37 -11.58
N ASP A 174 -9.70 -23.60 -11.29
CA ASP A 174 -10.39 -24.84 -11.60
C ASP A 174 -10.32 -25.82 -10.41
N ASN A 175 -10.67 -27.09 -10.63
CA ASN A 175 -10.60 -28.12 -9.59
C ASN A 175 -9.17 -28.44 -9.14
N ALA A 176 -8.16 -28.17 -9.98
CA ALA A 176 -6.76 -28.47 -9.75
C ALA A 176 -5.94 -27.25 -9.34
N HIS A 177 -6.41 -26.06 -9.66
CA HIS A 177 -5.67 -24.81 -9.44
C HIS A 177 -6.50 -23.75 -8.72
N GLU A 178 -5.85 -22.93 -7.95
CA GLU A 178 -6.45 -21.79 -7.25
C GLU A 178 -5.60 -20.51 -7.38
N LEU A 179 -6.29 -19.37 -7.34
CA LEU A 179 -5.71 -18.05 -7.24
C LEU A 179 -5.90 -17.54 -5.80
N ARG A 180 -4.84 -16.99 -5.21
CA ARG A 180 -4.87 -16.41 -3.87
C ARG A 180 -4.15 -15.08 -3.85
N GLY A 181 -4.79 -14.06 -3.28
CA GLY A 181 -4.14 -12.82 -2.88
C GLY A 181 -3.60 -12.91 -1.45
N TYR A 182 -2.48 -12.26 -1.23
CA TYR A 182 -1.89 -12.07 0.10
C TYR A 182 -1.51 -10.60 0.28
N VAL A 183 -1.64 -10.10 1.50
CA VAL A 183 -1.21 -8.76 1.90
C VAL A 183 -0.36 -8.91 3.15
N ASN A 184 0.88 -8.48 3.07
CA ASN A 184 1.89 -8.62 4.12
C ASN A 184 1.97 -10.08 4.64
N GLY A 185 1.99 -11.04 3.70
CA GLY A 185 2.03 -12.47 3.95
C GLY A 185 0.75 -13.08 4.53
N ARG A 186 -0.32 -12.29 4.70
CA ARG A 186 -1.63 -12.77 5.20
C ARG A 186 -2.59 -12.98 4.03
N ARG A 187 -3.20 -14.18 3.97
CA ARG A 187 -4.18 -14.49 2.93
C ARG A 187 -5.33 -13.46 2.94
N PHE A 188 -5.55 -12.87 1.80
CA PHE A 188 -6.72 -12.05 1.51
C PHE A 188 -7.90 -12.98 1.16
N LYS A 189 -9.07 -12.72 1.75
CA LYS A 189 -10.30 -13.49 1.51
C LYS A 189 -11.26 -12.64 0.68
N GLY A 190 -11.14 -12.68 -0.61
CA GLY A 190 -11.99 -11.93 -1.52
C GLY A 190 -11.36 -11.85 -2.90
N ASP A 191 -11.96 -11.06 -3.77
CA ASP A 191 -11.43 -10.76 -5.09
C ASP A 191 -10.13 -9.94 -4.96
N PRO A 192 -8.97 -10.47 -5.38
CA PRO A 192 -7.69 -9.76 -5.25
C PRO A 192 -7.67 -8.42 -5.99
N ALA A 193 -8.49 -8.23 -7.03
CA ALA A 193 -8.62 -6.94 -7.70
C ALA A 193 -9.07 -5.82 -6.74
N THR A 194 -9.81 -6.17 -5.68
CA THR A 194 -10.31 -5.20 -4.71
C THR A 194 -9.30 -4.83 -3.61
N ILE A 195 -8.09 -5.41 -3.59
CA ILE A 195 -7.07 -5.07 -2.58
C ILE A 195 -6.74 -3.59 -2.72
N ARG A 196 -7.00 -2.82 -1.65
CA ARG A 196 -6.67 -1.40 -1.60
C ARG A 196 -5.17 -1.21 -1.50
N LEU A 197 -4.61 -0.39 -2.38
CA LEU A 197 -3.22 0.04 -2.30
C LEU A 197 -3.04 0.99 -1.10
N LYS A 198 -1.98 0.78 -0.34
CA LYS A 198 -1.61 1.57 0.84
C LYS A 198 -0.08 1.66 0.93
N PRO A 199 0.45 2.66 1.66
CA PRO A 199 1.88 2.79 1.85
C PRO A 199 2.55 1.50 2.32
N HIS A 200 3.61 1.11 1.63
CA HIS A 200 4.50 0.00 1.94
C HIS A 200 3.81 -1.37 2.12
N LEU A 201 2.67 -1.57 1.41
CA LEU A 201 2.09 -2.91 1.34
C LEU A 201 2.93 -3.81 0.46
N GLU A 202 3.14 -5.03 0.96
CA GLU A 202 3.57 -6.17 0.17
C GLU A 202 2.35 -6.97 -0.25
N ILE A 203 2.11 -7.07 -1.56
CA ILE A 203 0.99 -7.81 -2.15
C ILE A 203 1.55 -8.96 -2.97
N ALA A 204 1.16 -10.20 -2.66
CA ALA A 204 1.52 -11.34 -3.47
C ALA A 204 0.26 -11.98 -4.08
N LEU A 205 0.26 -12.11 -5.41
CA LEU A 205 -0.68 -12.95 -6.14
C LEU A 205 -0.04 -14.31 -6.36
N TRP A 206 -0.66 -15.35 -5.84
CA TRP A 206 -0.19 -16.72 -6.02
C TRP A 206 -1.23 -17.53 -6.80
N TYR A 207 -0.77 -18.16 -7.87
CA TYR A 207 -1.55 -19.14 -8.63
C TYR A 207 -0.81 -20.48 -8.68
N GLY A 208 -1.52 -21.56 -8.38
CA GLY A 208 -0.91 -22.90 -8.40
C GLY A 208 -1.84 -24.00 -7.93
N PRO A 209 -1.33 -25.23 -7.71
CA PRO A 209 -2.14 -26.39 -7.37
C PRO A 209 -2.98 -26.17 -6.10
N SER A 210 -4.26 -26.57 -6.18
CA SER A 210 -5.20 -26.51 -5.07
C SER A 210 -4.66 -27.27 -3.86
N GLY A 211 -4.94 -26.77 -2.64
CA GLY A 211 -4.46 -27.36 -1.39
C GLY A 211 -3.00 -27.08 -1.04
N THR A 212 -2.24 -26.41 -1.90
CA THR A 212 -0.86 -26.01 -1.59
C THR A 212 -0.81 -24.94 -0.50
N SER A 213 0.24 -25.00 0.34
CA SER A 213 0.57 -23.93 1.29
C SER A 213 1.78 -23.14 0.77
N PRO A 214 1.56 -22.08 -0.02
CA PRO A 214 2.65 -21.37 -0.66
C PRO A 214 3.46 -20.56 0.37
N ARG A 215 4.75 -20.42 0.10
CA ARG A 215 5.59 -19.40 0.74
C ARG A 215 5.46 -18.12 -0.07
N VAL A 216 4.94 -17.08 0.55
CA VAL A 216 4.82 -15.74 -0.04
C VAL A 216 5.58 -14.72 0.80
N PRO A 217 6.10 -13.66 0.20
CA PRO A 217 6.71 -12.55 0.91
C PRO A 217 5.76 -11.95 1.94
N LYS A 218 6.34 -11.44 3.03
CA LYS A 218 5.58 -10.77 4.10
C LYS A 218 5.82 -9.27 4.14
N SER A 219 6.87 -8.84 3.47
CA SER A 219 7.29 -7.45 3.36
C SER A 219 8.23 -7.31 2.18
N TYR A 220 8.32 -6.13 1.63
CA TYR A 220 9.32 -5.73 0.66
C TYR A 220 10.27 -4.70 1.29
N ALA A 221 11.55 -4.79 0.96
CA ALA A 221 12.54 -3.81 1.42
C ALA A 221 12.59 -2.67 0.38
N PHE A 222 11.71 -1.68 0.56
CA PHE A 222 11.71 -0.51 -0.31
C PHE A 222 13.06 0.20 -0.25
N PRO A 223 13.60 0.66 -1.39
CA PRO A 223 14.76 1.55 -1.41
C PRO A 223 14.53 2.81 -0.55
N GLU A 224 15.63 3.43 -0.10
CA GLU A 224 15.54 4.68 0.65
C GLU A 224 14.88 5.78 -0.20
N GLY A 225 13.87 6.43 0.37
CA GLY A 225 13.10 7.47 -0.30
C GLY A 225 11.82 7.00 -1.01
N LEU A 226 11.56 5.67 -1.04
CA LEU A 226 10.32 5.09 -1.56
C LEU A 226 9.41 4.59 -0.44
#